data_015036429d15f6408f264ffd268f3cbb
#
_entry.id   015036429d15f6408f264ffd268f3cbb
#
_cell.length_a   1.000
_cell.length_b   1.000
_cell.length_c   1.000
_cell.angle_alpha   90.00
_cell.angle_beta   90.00
_cell.angle_gamma   90.00
#
_symmetry.space_group_name_H-M   'P 1'
#
loop_
_entity.id
_entity.type
_entity.pdbx_description
1 polymer ?
#
loop_
_entity_poly.entity_id
_entity_poly.type
_entity_poly.pdbx_seq_one_letter_code
_entity_poly.pdbx_strand_id
1 'polypeptide(L)'
;ETEPIRGNVAFLGGPLHFLPELRKAFVRTLHLTPEQTIAPEHSHLFAAVGAAMNPKEDQMPLSIADLIKTLSSGVQMDFEVKRMEPLFKNQEEYDAFLADHAHNHVRSSDLSSYEGLCYLGIDAGSTTTKVALVGEDGSLLYRFYENNNGSPLAAAIQAAREIKEQMTDKAKIAWSCSTGYGEALLKAAFLLDEGEVETISHYYAAAFFDPEVDCILDIGGQDMKCIRIKDGTVDLSLIHISEPTRQAE
;
A
#
# COMPACT_ATOMS: atom_id res chain seq x y z
N GLU A 1 -15.44 -9.70 23.07
CA GLU A 1 -14.70 -9.27 24.28
C GLU A 1 -13.29 -9.84 24.17
N THR A 2 -12.29 -8.98 24.07
CA THR A 2 -10.88 -9.40 24.08
C THR A 2 -10.49 -9.79 25.52
N GLU A 3 -9.88 -10.95 25.70
CA GLU A 3 -9.35 -11.33 27.00
C GLU A 3 -8.34 -10.28 27.51
N PRO A 4 -8.40 -9.90 28.80
CA PRO A 4 -7.45 -8.94 29.35
C PRO A 4 -6.04 -9.52 29.31
N ILE A 5 -5.07 -8.70 28.95
CA ILE A 5 -3.65 -9.08 28.98
C ILE A 5 -3.27 -9.37 30.44
N ARG A 6 -2.77 -10.58 30.68
CA ARG A 6 -2.32 -11.04 32.00
C ARG A 6 -0.83 -11.34 31.97
N GLY A 7 -0.16 -11.11 33.11
CA GLY A 7 1.27 -11.40 33.27
C GLY A 7 2.16 -10.24 32.80
N ASN A 8 3.43 -10.57 32.53
CA ASN A 8 4.46 -9.60 32.16
C ASN A 8 4.36 -9.22 30.69
N VAL A 9 4.48 -7.93 30.39
CA VAL A 9 4.42 -7.40 29.02
C VAL A 9 5.75 -6.75 28.66
N ALA A 10 6.39 -7.27 27.62
CA ALA A 10 7.62 -6.71 27.10
C ALA A 10 7.32 -5.72 25.95
N PHE A 11 7.85 -4.51 26.07
CA PHE A 11 7.75 -3.45 25.07
C PHE A 11 9.00 -3.44 24.20
N LEU A 12 8.90 -3.98 22.99
CA LEU A 12 10.01 -4.17 22.05
C LEU A 12 9.77 -3.39 20.74
N GLY A 13 10.81 -3.29 19.93
CA GLY A 13 10.75 -2.63 18.63
C GLY A 13 11.01 -1.12 18.68
N GLY A 14 11.27 -0.54 17.50
CA GLY A 14 11.67 0.86 17.36
C GLY A 14 10.69 1.86 17.95
N PRO A 15 9.41 1.86 17.59
CA PRO A 15 8.43 2.83 18.09
C PRO A 15 8.33 2.85 19.62
N LEU A 16 8.27 1.68 20.26
CA LEU A 16 8.12 1.58 21.71
C LEU A 16 9.44 1.86 22.46
N HIS A 17 10.59 1.76 21.77
CA HIS A 17 11.89 2.15 22.32
C HIS A 17 12.10 3.68 22.28
N PHE A 18 11.87 4.29 21.09
CA PHE A 18 12.18 5.72 20.87
C PHE A 18 11.06 6.68 21.30
N LEU A 19 9.84 6.19 21.47
CA LEU A 19 8.68 7.01 21.85
C LEU A 19 8.19 6.64 23.28
N PRO A 20 8.81 7.17 24.33
CA PRO A 20 8.45 6.82 25.71
C PRO A 20 7.01 7.18 26.06
N GLU A 21 6.44 8.23 25.49
CA GLU A 21 5.05 8.61 25.74
C GLU A 21 4.06 7.60 25.14
N LEU A 22 4.38 7.05 23.97
CA LEU A 22 3.59 5.96 23.40
C LEU A 22 3.59 4.73 24.32
N ARG A 23 4.76 4.33 24.81
CA ARG A 23 4.87 3.23 25.78
C ARG A 23 4.09 3.51 27.06
N LYS A 24 4.19 4.72 27.63
CA LYS A 24 3.39 5.13 28.80
C LYS A 24 1.89 5.08 28.53
N ALA A 25 1.45 5.44 27.32
CA ALA A 25 0.04 5.33 26.94
C ALA A 25 -0.43 3.88 26.96
N PHE A 26 0.34 2.92 26.40
CA PHE A 26 0.03 1.51 26.49
C PHE A 26 -0.04 1.01 27.94
N VAL A 27 0.95 1.35 28.78
CA VAL A 27 0.96 0.96 30.21
C VAL A 27 -0.33 1.41 30.91
N ARG A 28 -0.75 2.66 30.66
CA ARG A 28 -1.99 3.20 31.25
C ARG A 28 -3.24 2.50 30.72
N THR A 29 -3.33 2.31 29.41
CA THR A 29 -4.52 1.72 28.77
C THR A 29 -4.70 0.25 29.16
N LEU A 30 -3.59 -0.46 29.30
CA LEU A 30 -3.60 -1.87 29.70
C LEU A 30 -3.60 -2.08 31.22
N HIS A 31 -3.58 -0.99 31.99
CA HIS A 31 -3.54 -0.99 33.46
C HIS A 31 -2.41 -1.86 34.05
N LEU A 32 -1.22 -1.79 33.39
CA LEU A 32 -0.06 -2.60 33.83
C LEU A 32 0.60 -1.99 35.06
N THR A 33 1.04 -2.83 35.99
CA THR A 33 1.88 -2.44 37.10
C THR A 33 3.34 -2.27 36.66
N PRO A 34 4.20 -1.58 37.44
CA PRO A 34 5.62 -1.48 37.16
C PRO A 34 6.31 -2.86 37.02
N GLU A 35 5.93 -3.82 37.84
CA GLU A 35 6.48 -5.19 37.84
C GLU A 35 6.08 -5.97 36.58
N GLN A 36 4.93 -5.65 36.00
CA GLN A 36 4.46 -6.26 34.75
C GLN A 36 5.07 -5.60 33.50
N THR A 37 5.67 -4.42 33.66
CA THR A 37 6.18 -3.62 32.55
C THR A 37 7.66 -3.89 32.33
N ILE A 38 8.00 -4.61 31.25
CA ILE A 38 9.37 -4.91 30.86
C ILE A 38 9.74 -4.04 29.66
N ALA A 39 10.67 -3.09 29.87
CA ALA A 39 11.17 -2.21 28.82
C ALA A 39 12.71 -2.26 28.81
N PRO A 40 13.30 -3.28 28.19
CA PRO A 40 14.74 -3.47 28.23
C PRO A 40 15.49 -2.37 27.49
N GLU A 41 16.73 -2.12 27.91
CA GLU A 41 17.66 -1.32 27.15
C GLU A 41 17.87 -1.95 25.76
N HIS A 42 18.00 -1.11 24.73
CA HIS A 42 18.16 -1.58 23.34
C HIS A 42 17.03 -2.46 22.81
N SER A 43 15.82 -2.34 23.34
CA SER A 43 14.65 -3.13 22.94
C SER A 43 14.33 -3.10 21.43
N HIS A 44 14.80 -2.10 20.70
CA HIS A 44 14.69 -1.99 19.24
C HIS A 44 15.56 -3.00 18.48
N LEU A 45 16.58 -3.60 19.14
CA LEU A 45 17.46 -4.59 18.56
C LEU A 45 17.05 -6.04 18.89
N PHE A 46 15.99 -6.24 19.68
CA PHE A 46 15.67 -7.55 20.24
C PHE A 46 15.37 -8.64 19.22
N ALA A 47 14.81 -8.27 18.06
CA ALA A 47 14.62 -9.23 16.97
C ALA A 47 15.97 -9.79 16.47
N ALA A 48 16.96 -8.90 16.27
CA ALA A 48 18.31 -9.31 15.87
C ALA A 48 19.04 -10.08 17.00
N VAL A 49 18.85 -9.66 18.26
CA VAL A 49 19.40 -10.37 19.42
C VAL A 49 18.81 -11.78 19.51
N GLY A 50 17.50 -11.92 19.36
CA GLY A 50 16.82 -13.22 19.38
C GLY A 50 17.32 -14.13 18.25
N ALA A 51 17.48 -13.59 17.06
CA ALA A 51 18.07 -14.34 15.93
C ALA A 51 19.50 -14.83 16.24
N ALA A 52 20.33 -13.99 16.87
CA ALA A 52 21.68 -14.35 17.26
C ALA A 52 21.73 -15.39 18.40
N MET A 53 20.69 -15.44 19.24
CA MET A 53 20.61 -16.38 20.37
C MET A 53 20.04 -17.75 19.99
N ASN A 54 19.71 -17.98 18.74
CA ASN A 54 19.16 -19.25 18.25
C ASN A 54 20.16 -19.97 17.29
N PRO A 55 21.39 -20.29 17.72
CA PRO A 55 22.32 -21.06 16.90
C PRO A 55 21.84 -22.51 16.76
N LYS A 56 22.00 -23.08 15.57
CA LYS A 56 21.78 -24.51 15.36
C LYS A 56 23.01 -25.28 15.86
N GLU A 57 22.78 -26.43 16.52
CA GLU A 57 23.83 -27.23 17.16
C GLU A 57 24.94 -27.71 16.20
N ASP A 58 24.64 -27.85 14.90
CA ASP A 58 25.58 -28.37 13.89
C ASP A 58 26.28 -27.28 13.07
N GLN A 59 26.20 -26.01 13.45
CA GLN A 59 26.83 -24.94 12.68
C GLN A 59 28.29 -24.76 13.03
N MET A 60 29.16 -24.84 12.02
CA MET A 60 30.58 -24.50 12.16
C MET A 60 30.75 -22.98 12.32
N PRO A 61 31.59 -22.53 13.25
CA PRO A 61 31.90 -21.10 13.37
C PRO A 61 32.53 -20.56 12.09
N LEU A 62 31.97 -19.44 11.59
CA LEU A 62 32.54 -18.72 10.45
C LEU A 62 33.36 -17.54 10.93
N SER A 63 34.57 -17.39 10.38
CA SER A 63 35.34 -16.18 10.61
C SER A 63 34.80 -15.01 9.78
N ILE A 64 34.97 -13.77 10.26
CA ILE A 64 34.61 -12.58 9.50
C ILE A 64 35.33 -12.54 8.14
N ALA A 65 36.57 -13.02 8.09
CA ALA A 65 37.33 -13.07 6.84
C ALA A 65 36.70 -14.04 5.83
N ASP A 66 36.22 -15.20 6.27
CA ASP A 66 35.51 -16.16 5.41
C ASP A 66 34.18 -15.60 4.92
N LEU A 67 33.47 -14.90 5.79
CA LEU A 67 32.21 -14.23 5.43
C LEU A 67 32.45 -13.17 4.34
N ILE A 68 33.44 -12.30 4.49
CA ILE A 68 33.83 -11.29 3.50
C ILE A 68 34.22 -11.95 2.18
N LYS A 69 35.01 -13.04 2.24
CA LYS A 69 35.43 -13.79 1.05
C LYS A 69 34.23 -14.38 0.32
N THR A 70 33.28 -14.99 1.03
CA THR A 70 32.05 -15.54 0.46
C THR A 70 31.22 -14.46 -0.21
N LEU A 71 31.00 -13.32 0.45
CA LEU A 71 30.25 -12.18 -0.12
C LEU A 71 30.94 -11.59 -1.35
N SER A 72 32.27 -11.49 -1.33
CA SER A 72 33.06 -10.96 -2.46
C SER A 72 33.11 -11.91 -3.66
N SER A 73 33.00 -13.22 -3.46
CA SER A 73 32.97 -14.22 -4.53
C SER A 73 31.59 -14.32 -5.23
N GLY A 74 30.61 -13.61 -4.73
CA GLY A 74 29.22 -13.71 -5.16
C GLY A 74 28.49 -14.86 -4.47
N VAL A 75 27.38 -14.54 -3.82
CA VAL A 75 26.50 -15.56 -3.21
C VAL A 75 25.66 -16.15 -4.32
N GLN A 76 25.92 -17.39 -4.70
CA GLN A 76 24.92 -18.16 -5.45
C GLN A 76 23.83 -18.55 -4.47
N MET A 77 22.73 -17.84 -4.53
CA MET A 77 21.52 -18.24 -3.79
C MET A 77 20.82 -19.32 -4.60
N ASP A 78 20.93 -20.57 -4.18
CA ASP A 78 20.00 -21.59 -4.57
C ASP A 78 18.66 -21.23 -3.92
N PHE A 79 17.78 -20.60 -4.70
CA PHE A 79 16.43 -20.41 -4.24
C PHE A 79 15.74 -21.78 -4.21
N GLU A 80 15.19 -22.16 -3.08
CA GLU A 80 14.37 -23.36 -2.92
C GLU A 80 13.12 -23.31 -3.83
N VAL A 81 12.76 -22.13 -4.28
CA VAL A 81 11.63 -21.92 -5.20
C VAL A 81 12.10 -22.05 -6.64
N LYS A 82 11.55 -23.01 -7.35
CA LYS A 82 11.75 -23.19 -8.80
C LYS A 82 11.40 -21.88 -9.51
N ARG A 83 12.39 -21.23 -10.10
CA ARG A 83 12.13 -20.02 -10.89
C ARG A 83 11.26 -20.39 -12.09
N MET A 84 10.24 -19.58 -12.32
CA MET A 84 9.47 -19.67 -13.57
C MET A 84 10.34 -19.20 -14.74
N GLU A 85 10.01 -19.66 -15.92
CA GLU A 85 10.60 -19.13 -17.15
C GLU A 85 10.34 -17.62 -17.23
N PRO A 86 11.23 -16.84 -17.86
CA PRO A 86 10.98 -15.43 -18.11
C PRO A 86 9.64 -15.21 -18.82
N LEU A 87 8.93 -14.15 -18.46
CA LEU A 87 7.63 -13.84 -19.04
C LEU A 87 7.70 -13.66 -20.56
N PHE A 88 8.79 -13.09 -21.05
CA PHE A 88 9.10 -12.93 -22.47
C PHE A 88 10.45 -13.55 -22.77
N LYS A 89 10.55 -14.34 -23.85
CA LYS A 89 11.79 -15.00 -24.26
C LYS A 89 12.73 -14.05 -25.00
N ASN A 90 12.18 -13.03 -25.62
CA ASN A 90 12.91 -12.05 -26.42
C ASN A 90 12.16 -10.72 -26.53
N GLN A 91 12.79 -9.72 -27.14
CA GLN A 91 12.19 -8.42 -27.35
C GLN A 91 10.96 -8.44 -28.25
N GLU A 92 10.91 -9.33 -29.23
CA GLU A 92 9.79 -9.43 -30.17
C GLU A 92 8.49 -9.88 -29.47
N GLU A 93 8.57 -10.84 -28.55
CA GLU A 93 7.43 -11.24 -27.71
C GLU A 93 6.95 -10.11 -26.81
N TYR A 94 7.88 -9.33 -26.25
CA TYR A 94 7.55 -8.16 -25.44
C TYR A 94 6.87 -7.06 -26.28
N ASP A 95 7.39 -6.76 -27.46
CA ASP A 95 6.82 -5.76 -28.36
C ASP A 95 5.43 -6.19 -28.88
N ALA A 96 5.23 -7.48 -29.15
CA ALA A 96 3.93 -8.03 -29.50
C ALA A 96 2.91 -7.89 -28.35
N PHE A 97 3.33 -8.17 -27.11
CA PHE A 97 2.50 -7.96 -25.94
C PHE A 97 2.11 -6.48 -25.76
N LEU A 98 3.05 -5.56 -25.92
CA LEU A 98 2.76 -4.14 -25.85
C LEU A 98 1.79 -3.68 -26.94
N ALA A 99 1.94 -4.20 -28.16
CA ALA A 99 1.07 -3.87 -29.28
C ALA A 99 -0.35 -4.40 -29.07
N ASP A 100 -0.50 -5.61 -28.54
CA ASP A 100 -1.79 -6.23 -28.24
C ASP A 100 -2.54 -5.46 -27.12
N HIS A 101 -1.81 -4.90 -26.16
CA HIS A 101 -2.37 -4.15 -25.05
C HIS A 101 -2.45 -2.63 -25.29
N ALA A 102 -1.96 -2.13 -26.41
CA ALA A 102 -1.93 -0.69 -26.71
C ALA A 102 -3.32 -0.04 -26.80
N HIS A 103 -4.38 -0.82 -27.02
CA HIS A 103 -5.76 -0.33 -27.03
C HIS A 103 -6.36 -0.20 -25.62
N ASN A 104 -5.77 -0.83 -24.61
CA ASN A 104 -6.23 -0.80 -23.22
C ASN A 104 -5.68 0.45 -22.50
N HIS A 105 -6.12 1.63 -22.90
CA HIS A 105 -5.68 2.87 -22.27
C HIS A 105 -6.88 3.76 -21.90
N VAL A 106 -6.69 4.55 -20.84
CA VAL A 106 -7.64 5.58 -20.43
C VAL A 106 -7.53 6.76 -21.38
N ARG A 107 -8.65 7.26 -21.91
CA ARG A 107 -8.63 8.53 -22.64
C ARG A 107 -8.17 9.64 -21.71
N SER A 108 -7.32 10.52 -22.20
CA SER A 108 -6.86 11.68 -21.45
C SER A 108 -7.20 12.95 -22.21
N SER A 109 -7.55 13.99 -21.48
CA SER A 109 -7.83 15.33 -21.99
C SER A 109 -7.05 16.36 -21.17
N ASP A 110 -6.75 17.50 -21.78
CA ASP A 110 -6.00 18.55 -21.13
C ASP A 110 -6.91 19.36 -20.19
N LEU A 111 -6.59 19.35 -18.89
CA LEU A 111 -7.33 20.09 -17.86
C LEU A 111 -7.34 21.61 -18.13
N SER A 112 -6.28 22.16 -18.70
CA SER A 112 -6.15 23.60 -18.97
C SER A 112 -7.12 24.10 -20.03
N SER A 113 -7.66 23.21 -20.85
CA SER A 113 -8.64 23.52 -21.90
C SER A 113 -10.01 22.88 -21.66
N TYR A 114 -10.16 22.11 -20.59
CA TYR A 114 -11.40 21.41 -20.30
C TYR A 114 -12.50 22.37 -19.84
N GLU A 115 -13.70 22.15 -20.35
CA GLU A 115 -14.93 22.87 -19.99
C GLU A 115 -16.01 21.87 -19.60
N GLY A 116 -16.63 22.01 -18.44
CA GLY A 116 -17.71 21.14 -17.97
C GLY A 116 -17.51 20.63 -16.55
N LEU A 117 -18.29 19.64 -16.18
CA LEU A 117 -18.21 19.02 -14.88
C LEU A 117 -17.09 17.96 -14.83
N CYS A 118 -16.44 17.85 -13.70
CA CYS A 118 -15.45 16.83 -13.45
C CYS A 118 -15.61 16.25 -12.03
N TYR A 119 -14.97 15.11 -11.79
CA TYR A 119 -15.10 14.31 -10.58
C TYR A 119 -13.72 14.05 -9.99
N LEU A 120 -13.57 14.34 -8.69
CA LEU A 120 -12.30 14.19 -7.97
C LEU A 120 -12.30 12.89 -7.18
N GLY A 121 -11.34 12.01 -7.45
CA GLY A 121 -11.06 10.81 -6.66
C GLY A 121 -9.71 10.90 -5.97
N ILE A 122 -9.65 10.52 -4.68
CA ILE A 122 -8.42 10.49 -3.90
C ILE A 122 -8.29 9.12 -3.24
N ASP A 123 -7.26 8.36 -3.61
CA ASP A 123 -6.87 7.14 -2.90
C ASP A 123 -5.68 7.43 -1.98
N ALA A 124 -5.94 7.42 -0.70
CA ALA A 124 -4.94 7.62 0.34
C ALA A 124 -4.48 6.29 0.93
N GLY A 125 -3.57 5.63 0.25
CA GLY A 125 -2.97 4.39 0.72
C GLY A 125 -2.03 4.59 1.92
N SER A 126 -1.49 3.49 2.45
CA SER A 126 -0.55 3.52 3.58
C SER A 126 0.79 4.18 3.24
N THR A 127 1.27 4.00 2.00
CA THR A 127 2.57 4.49 1.54
C THR A 127 2.48 5.55 0.46
N THR A 128 1.44 5.51 -0.36
CA THR A 128 1.27 6.40 -1.53
C THR A 128 -0.11 7.04 -1.53
N THR A 129 -0.18 8.25 -2.07
CA THR A 129 -1.45 8.91 -2.40
C THR A 129 -1.58 9.03 -3.91
N LYS A 130 -2.77 8.69 -4.41
CA LYS A 130 -3.12 8.87 -5.81
C LYS A 130 -4.31 9.83 -5.89
N VAL A 131 -4.27 10.73 -6.87
CA VAL A 131 -5.40 11.64 -7.15
C VAL A 131 -5.70 11.59 -8.63
N ALA A 132 -6.97 11.47 -8.95
CA ALA A 132 -7.48 11.52 -10.31
C ALA A 132 -8.59 12.57 -10.42
N LEU A 133 -8.55 13.37 -11.48
CA LEU A 133 -9.66 14.20 -11.89
C LEU A 133 -10.18 13.68 -13.23
N VAL A 134 -11.46 13.35 -13.28
CA VAL A 134 -12.10 12.68 -14.42
C VAL A 134 -13.22 13.58 -14.96
N GLY A 135 -13.29 13.75 -16.28
CA GLY A 135 -14.37 14.48 -16.94
C GLY A 135 -15.66 13.66 -17.04
N GLU A 136 -16.77 14.31 -17.38
CA GLU A 136 -18.08 13.65 -17.57
C GLU A 136 -18.06 12.54 -18.62
N ASP A 137 -17.16 12.63 -19.59
CA ASP A 137 -16.96 11.63 -20.64
C ASP A 137 -16.03 10.49 -20.24
N GLY A 138 -15.59 10.45 -18.98
CA GLY A 138 -14.67 9.49 -18.44
C GLY A 138 -13.19 9.73 -18.82
N SER A 139 -12.86 10.86 -19.46
CA SER A 139 -11.48 11.20 -19.75
C SER A 139 -10.70 11.60 -18.48
N LEU A 140 -9.47 11.13 -18.37
CA LEU A 140 -8.56 11.50 -17.29
C LEU A 140 -8.00 12.90 -17.59
N LEU A 141 -8.35 13.88 -16.76
CA LEU A 141 -7.95 15.28 -16.88
C LEU A 141 -6.67 15.57 -16.09
N TYR A 142 -6.48 14.91 -14.95
CA TYR A 142 -5.33 15.06 -14.09
C TYR A 142 -5.05 13.74 -13.36
N ARG A 143 -3.77 13.47 -13.14
CA ARG A 143 -3.31 12.31 -12.36
C ARG A 143 -2.15 12.71 -11.46
N PHE A 144 -2.16 12.18 -10.27
CA PHE A 144 -1.10 12.32 -9.28
C PHE A 144 -0.81 10.98 -8.64
N TYR A 145 0.45 10.65 -8.45
CA TYR A 145 0.90 9.44 -7.77
C TYR A 145 2.22 9.73 -7.07
N GLU A 146 2.19 9.85 -5.75
CA GLU A 146 3.38 10.19 -4.96
C GLU A 146 3.44 9.39 -3.66
N ASN A 147 4.65 9.25 -3.12
CA ASN A 147 4.85 8.69 -1.80
C ASN A 147 4.36 9.67 -0.73
N ASN A 148 3.65 9.14 0.26
CA ASN A 148 3.08 9.94 1.37
C ASN A 148 4.13 10.58 2.27
N ASN A 149 5.34 10.03 2.33
CA ASN A 149 6.38 10.45 3.30
C ASN A 149 5.82 10.60 4.73
N GLY A 150 4.87 9.73 5.12
CA GLY A 150 4.16 9.75 6.40
C GLY A 150 2.96 10.71 6.49
N SER A 151 2.62 11.45 5.42
CA SER A 151 1.49 12.39 5.43
C SER A 151 0.69 12.35 4.12
N PRO A 152 -0.34 11.50 4.01
CA PRO A 152 -1.23 11.48 2.85
C PRO A 152 -1.94 12.83 2.65
N LEU A 153 -2.20 13.56 3.73
CA LEU A 153 -2.80 14.89 3.66
C LEU A 153 -1.88 15.90 2.92
N ALA A 154 -0.58 15.88 3.18
CA ALA A 154 0.36 16.77 2.50
C ALA A 154 0.43 16.48 0.98
N ALA A 155 0.46 15.21 0.60
CA ALA A 155 0.42 14.78 -0.80
C ALA A 155 -0.88 15.21 -1.50
N ALA A 156 -2.03 15.02 -0.84
CA ALA A 156 -3.32 15.46 -1.38
C ALA A 156 -3.43 16.99 -1.52
N ILE A 157 -2.87 17.77 -0.58
CA ILE A 157 -2.79 19.24 -0.68
C ILE A 157 -1.94 19.65 -1.89
N GLN A 158 -0.82 18.96 -2.12
CA GLN A 158 0.01 19.23 -3.30
C GLN A 158 -0.80 19.01 -4.58
N ALA A 159 -1.44 17.85 -4.73
CA ALA A 159 -2.27 17.55 -5.89
C ALA A 159 -3.39 18.58 -6.10
N ALA A 160 -4.07 19.00 -5.02
CA ALA A 160 -5.11 20.02 -5.10
C ALA A 160 -4.59 21.39 -5.57
N ARG A 161 -3.37 21.77 -5.20
CA ARG A 161 -2.72 22.99 -5.71
C ARG A 161 -2.41 22.89 -7.18
N GLU A 162 -1.86 21.76 -7.63
CA GLU A 162 -1.55 21.52 -9.04
C GLU A 162 -2.83 21.50 -9.91
N ILE A 163 -3.92 20.90 -9.42
CA ILE A 163 -5.22 20.96 -10.08
C ILE A 163 -5.68 22.43 -10.19
N LYS A 164 -5.62 23.19 -9.10
CA LYS A 164 -6.04 24.59 -9.08
C LYS A 164 -5.25 25.47 -10.05
N GLU A 165 -3.96 25.20 -10.22
CA GLU A 165 -3.10 25.95 -11.14
C GLU A 165 -3.42 25.68 -12.61
N GLN A 166 -3.90 24.48 -12.94
CA GLN A 166 -4.19 24.04 -14.30
C GLN A 166 -5.67 24.22 -14.67
N MET A 167 -6.56 24.14 -13.69
CA MET A 167 -8.01 24.18 -13.90
C MET A 167 -8.49 25.60 -14.21
N THR A 168 -9.31 25.74 -15.24
CA THR A 168 -9.96 27.02 -15.59
C THR A 168 -11.31 27.21 -14.88
N ASP A 169 -11.84 28.42 -14.88
CA ASP A 169 -13.17 28.74 -14.31
C ASP A 169 -14.33 28.02 -15.02
N LYS A 170 -14.06 27.46 -16.21
CA LYS A 170 -15.06 26.72 -17.00
C LYS A 170 -15.22 25.26 -16.59
N ALA A 171 -14.23 24.69 -15.92
CA ALA A 171 -14.29 23.37 -15.33
C ALA A 171 -14.77 23.47 -13.88
N LYS A 172 -15.60 22.54 -13.43
CA LYS A 172 -16.13 22.52 -12.05
C LYS A 172 -16.12 21.12 -11.50
N ILE A 173 -15.57 20.96 -10.30
CA ILE A 173 -15.66 19.70 -9.57
C ILE A 173 -17.09 19.57 -9.05
N ALA A 174 -17.83 18.60 -9.60
CA ALA A 174 -19.24 18.36 -9.26
C ALA A 174 -19.41 17.30 -8.17
N TRP A 175 -18.41 16.43 -7.98
CA TRP A 175 -18.39 15.40 -6.97
C TRP A 175 -16.95 15.05 -6.58
N SER A 176 -16.77 14.68 -5.33
CA SER A 176 -15.46 14.34 -4.77
C SER A 176 -15.56 13.18 -3.79
N CYS A 177 -14.63 12.23 -3.90
CA CYS A 177 -14.63 11.03 -3.07
C CYS A 177 -13.21 10.67 -2.65
N SER A 178 -13.06 10.14 -1.45
CA SER A 178 -11.82 9.54 -0.97
C SER A 178 -11.98 8.06 -0.67
N THR A 179 -10.89 7.31 -0.78
CA THR A 179 -10.79 5.89 -0.44
C THR A 179 -9.44 5.57 0.18
N GLY A 180 -9.25 4.31 0.61
CA GLY A 180 -8.01 3.83 1.22
C GLY A 180 -7.90 4.13 2.72
N TYR A 181 -6.74 3.85 3.31
CA TYR A 181 -6.50 4.00 4.77
C TYR A 181 -6.71 5.43 5.28
N GLY A 182 -6.46 6.44 4.45
CA GLY A 182 -6.63 7.85 4.78
C GLY A 182 -7.99 8.43 4.42
N GLU A 183 -8.95 7.61 4.01
CA GLU A 183 -10.27 8.02 3.53
C GLU A 183 -10.95 9.02 4.45
N ALA A 184 -11.19 8.67 5.70
CA ALA A 184 -11.89 9.52 6.67
C ALA A 184 -11.14 10.83 6.97
N LEU A 185 -9.80 10.78 7.00
CA LEU A 185 -8.96 11.97 7.19
C LEU A 185 -9.13 12.95 6.03
N LEU A 186 -9.06 12.47 4.79
CA LEU A 186 -9.15 13.32 3.61
C LEU A 186 -10.58 13.83 3.38
N LYS A 187 -11.59 12.98 3.60
CA LYS A 187 -13.00 13.41 3.57
C LYS A 187 -13.22 14.58 4.51
N ALA A 188 -12.75 14.49 5.75
CA ALA A 188 -12.90 15.55 6.74
C ALA A 188 -12.09 16.81 6.40
N ALA A 189 -10.83 16.66 5.96
CA ALA A 189 -9.92 17.77 5.70
C ALA A 189 -10.29 18.59 4.47
N PHE A 190 -10.79 17.94 3.41
CA PHE A 190 -11.18 18.58 2.15
C PHE A 190 -12.68 18.80 2.03
N LEU A 191 -13.48 18.37 3.03
CA LEU A 191 -14.96 18.40 2.99
C LEU A 191 -15.49 17.70 1.75
N LEU A 192 -14.92 16.51 1.44
CA LEU A 192 -15.33 15.73 0.28
C LEU A 192 -16.76 15.21 0.46
N ASP A 193 -17.47 15.03 -0.65
CA ASP A 193 -18.85 14.57 -0.66
C ASP A 193 -18.99 13.17 -0.07
N GLU A 194 -18.07 12.25 -0.41
CA GLU A 194 -18.15 10.85 0.03
C GLU A 194 -16.79 10.27 0.43
N GLY A 195 -16.82 9.20 1.23
CA GLY A 195 -15.73 8.30 1.47
C GLY A 195 -16.21 6.89 1.14
N GLU A 196 -15.49 6.17 0.29
CA GLU A 196 -15.92 4.88 -0.23
C GLU A 196 -14.91 3.78 0.11
N VAL A 197 -15.39 2.57 0.28
CA VAL A 197 -14.55 1.40 0.47
C VAL A 197 -13.75 1.12 -0.80
N GLU A 198 -12.47 0.86 -0.65
CA GLU A 198 -11.53 0.66 -1.77
C GLU A 198 -12.01 -0.43 -2.76
N THR A 199 -12.55 -1.54 -2.25
CA THR A 199 -13.12 -2.62 -3.07
C THR A 199 -14.25 -2.15 -3.99
N ILE A 200 -15.11 -1.27 -3.49
CA ILE A 200 -16.22 -0.69 -4.25
C ILE A 200 -15.70 0.32 -5.27
N SER A 201 -14.70 1.13 -4.89
CA SER A 201 -14.06 2.06 -5.81
C SER A 201 -13.40 1.34 -6.99
N HIS A 202 -12.73 0.20 -6.74
CA HIS A 202 -12.18 -0.66 -7.80
C HIS A 202 -13.27 -1.20 -8.72
N TYR A 203 -14.39 -1.66 -8.14
CA TYR A 203 -15.51 -2.16 -8.94
C TYR A 203 -16.08 -1.09 -9.88
N TYR A 204 -16.36 0.11 -9.38
CA TYR A 204 -16.89 1.20 -10.22
C TYR A 204 -15.93 1.55 -11.36
N ALA A 205 -14.63 1.60 -11.10
CA ALA A 205 -13.64 1.87 -12.14
C ALA A 205 -13.60 0.75 -13.18
N ALA A 206 -13.60 -0.52 -12.76
CA ALA A 206 -13.57 -1.67 -13.66
C ALA A 206 -14.85 -1.75 -14.51
N ALA A 207 -16.03 -1.58 -13.89
CA ALA A 207 -17.32 -1.62 -14.58
C ALA A 207 -17.53 -0.45 -15.55
N PHE A 208 -16.84 0.67 -15.35
CA PHE A 208 -16.83 1.76 -16.32
C PHE A 208 -16.13 1.38 -17.63
N PHE A 209 -15.07 0.57 -17.56
CA PHE A 209 -14.36 0.07 -18.74
C PHE A 209 -15.02 -1.15 -19.35
N ASP A 210 -15.45 -2.07 -18.52
CA ASP A 210 -16.14 -3.30 -18.92
C ASP A 210 -17.32 -3.56 -17.97
N PRO A 211 -18.54 -3.23 -18.37
CA PRO A 211 -19.75 -3.49 -17.57
C PRO A 211 -20.00 -4.99 -17.29
N GLU A 212 -19.39 -5.89 -18.05
CA GLU A 212 -19.50 -7.34 -17.88
C GLU A 212 -18.33 -7.92 -17.07
N VAL A 213 -17.55 -7.09 -16.38
CA VAL A 213 -16.42 -7.57 -15.54
C VAL A 213 -16.91 -8.53 -14.46
N ASP A 214 -16.33 -9.73 -14.42
CA ASP A 214 -16.65 -10.79 -13.45
C ASP A 214 -15.65 -10.88 -12.29
N CYS A 215 -14.42 -10.43 -12.51
CA CYS A 215 -13.35 -10.54 -11.52
C CYS A 215 -12.35 -9.41 -11.66
N ILE A 216 -11.93 -8.85 -10.53
CA ILE A 216 -10.87 -7.87 -10.43
C ILE A 216 -9.74 -8.47 -9.61
N LEU A 217 -8.53 -8.44 -10.14
CA LEU A 217 -7.29 -8.73 -9.41
C LEU A 217 -6.56 -7.42 -9.17
N ASP A 218 -6.50 -7.02 -7.91
CA ASP A 218 -5.72 -5.89 -7.45
C ASP A 218 -4.48 -6.40 -6.72
N ILE A 219 -3.29 -6.05 -7.22
CA ILE A 219 -2.01 -6.47 -6.65
C ILE A 219 -1.26 -5.21 -6.25
N GLY A 220 -1.35 -4.89 -4.97
CA GLY A 220 -0.67 -3.78 -4.34
C GLY A 220 0.74 -4.11 -3.84
N GLY A 221 1.37 -3.14 -3.20
CA GLY A 221 2.71 -3.33 -2.60
C GLY A 221 2.71 -4.15 -1.30
N GLN A 222 1.58 -4.22 -0.61
CA GLN A 222 1.46 -4.90 0.69
C GLN A 222 0.36 -5.96 0.72
N ASP A 223 -0.63 -5.86 -0.15
CA ASP A 223 -1.76 -6.77 -0.20
C ASP A 223 -2.13 -7.14 -1.63
N MET A 224 -2.87 -8.22 -1.76
CA MET A 224 -3.51 -8.64 -2.99
C MET A 224 -4.99 -8.82 -2.71
N LYS A 225 -5.83 -8.35 -3.63
CA LYS A 225 -7.28 -8.52 -3.55
C LYS A 225 -7.77 -9.24 -4.79
N CYS A 226 -8.64 -10.22 -4.57
CA CYS A 226 -9.42 -10.85 -5.62
C CYS A 226 -10.89 -10.54 -5.35
N ILE A 227 -11.49 -9.75 -6.23
CA ILE A 227 -12.86 -9.27 -6.08
C ILE A 227 -13.70 -9.96 -7.14
N ARG A 228 -14.65 -10.79 -6.73
CA ARG A 228 -15.61 -11.42 -7.63
C ARG A 228 -16.85 -10.56 -7.74
N ILE A 229 -17.32 -10.40 -8.96
CA ILE A 229 -18.51 -9.65 -9.28
C ILE A 229 -19.58 -10.64 -9.78
N LYS A 230 -20.81 -10.45 -9.33
CA LYS A 230 -21.95 -11.24 -9.76
C LYS A 230 -23.17 -10.34 -9.85
N ASP A 231 -23.87 -10.42 -10.95
CA ASP A 231 -25.08 -9.62 -11.21
C ASP A 231 -24.87 -8.12 -10.94
N GLY A 232 -23.72 -7.57 -11.37
CA GLY A 232 -23.38 -6.16 -11.21
C GLY A 232 -23.10 -5.73 -9.75
N THR A 233 -22.78 -6.67 -8.87
CA THR A 233 -22.45 -6.39 -7.47
C THR A 233 -21.21 -7.17 -7.01
N VAL A 234 -20.50 -6.65 -6.02
CA VAL A 234 -19.39 -7.36 -5.38
C VAL A 234 -19.96 -8.50 -4.54
N ASP A 235 -19.73 -9.76 -4.98
CA ASP A 235 -20.20 -10.97 -4.31
C ASP A 235 -19.19 -11.44 -3.26
N LEU A 236 -17.89 -11.43 -3.58
CA LEU A 236 -16.83 -11.90 -2.71
C LEU A 236 -15.56 -11.06 -2.91
N SER A 237 -14.95 -10.64 -1.81
CA SER A 237 -13.61 -10.05 -1.81
C SER A 237 -12.69 -10.86 -0.90
N LEU A 238 -11.63 -11.42 -1.49
CA LEU A 238 -10.55 -12.08 -0.76
C LEU A 238 -9.35 -11.16 -0.72
N ILE A 239 -8.88 -10.87 0.50
CA ILE A 239 -7.68 -10.07 0.73
C ILE A 239 -6.59 -10.99 1.24
N HIS A 240 -5.46 -11.04 0.53
CA HIS A 240 -4.24 -11.70 0.97
C HIS A 240 -3.20 -10.64 1.29
N ILE A 241 -2.79 -10.57 2.54
CA ILE A 241 -1.67 -9.73 2.97
C ILE A 241 -0.40 -10.51 2.65
N SER A 242 0.45 -9.96 1.78
CA SER A 242 1.77 -10.51 1.51
C SER A 242 2.71 -10.12 2.65
N GLU A 243 2.90 -11.00 3.61
CA GLU A 243 3.89 -10.81 4.66
C GLU A 243 5.26 -11.36 4.22
N PRO A 244 6.36 -10.70 4.59
CA PRO A 244 7.72 -11.20 4.29
C PRO A 244 7.99 -12.61 4.84
N THR A 245 7.28 -13.00 5.89
CA THR A 245 7.37 -14.33 6.51
C THR A 245 6.89 -15.47 5.62
N ARG A 246 6.03 -15.20 4.63
CA ARG A 246 5.59 -16.21 3.65
C ARG A 246 6.59 -16.48 2.53
N GLN A 247 7.64 -15.68 2.43
CA GLN A 247 8.74 -15.92 1.49
C GLN A 247 9.78 -16.90 2.03
N ALA A 248 9.65 -17.32 3.28
CA ALA A 248 10.56 -18.23 3.97
C ALA A 248 9.98 -19.64 4.23
N GLU A 249 8.76 -19.94 3.74
CA GLU A 249 8.15 -21.27 3.80
C GLU A 249 8.34 -22.07 2.51
#